data_3c75f0a9209e9d52e9f5b3e9cef18a09
#
_entry.id   3c75f0a9209e9d52e9f5b3e9cef18a09
#
_cell.length_a   1.000
_cell.length_b   1.000
_cell.length_c   1.000
_cell.angle_alpha   90.00
_cell.angle_beta   90.00
_cell.angle_gamma   90.00
#
_symmetry.space_group_name_H-M   'P 1'
#
loop_
_entity.id
_entity.type
_entity.pdbx_description
1 polymer ?
#
loop_
_entity_poly.entity_id
_entity_poly.type
_entity_poly.pdbx_seq_one_letter_code
_entity_poly.pdbx_strand_id
1 'polypeptide(L)'
;AIRRQRQMCIRDRGRREELLNGGWHYAVDQYDTCLRQKWYKERYRDEKGFTVPIDYSFDEWPVMQLPCSWNTIDPMYLLYEGSMVFTRKFSYIAEREETVFLKVGAANYLCHVFLNGKYVGMHRGGSTPAFWNITEYLKAENRIVLAVDGTRRPEQVPTENTDWFNYCGVYRDIALIRVPKCHIKTFKIALVPDGTFGHVMAKVTLSEKITAKAELVIEELGVSRKIQLENGAGEVVFDAKPELWTPEKPKLY
;
A
#
# COMPACT_ATOMS: atom_id res chain seq x y z
N ALA A 1 -19.61 -15.55 -6.78
CA ALA A 1 -18.46 -15.80 -7.68
C ALA A 1 -17.35 -14.76 -7.49
N ILE A 2 -17.63 -13.47 -7.55
CA ILE A 2 -16.61 -12.39 -7.39
C ILE A 2 -15.89 -12.44 -6.03
N ARG A 3 -16.57 -12.82 -4.94
CA ARG A 3 -15.93 -12.97 -3.61
C ARG A 3 -14.94 -14.13 -3.54
N ARG A 4 -15.20 -15.26 -4.22
CA ARG A 4 -14.28 -16.40 -4.27
C ARG A 4 -13.01 -16.07 -5.07
N GLN A 5 -13.13 -15.36 -6.17
CA GLN A 5 -12.00 -14.94 -7.01
C GLN A 5 -11.08 -13.95 -6.27
N ARG A 6 -11.64 -12.97 -5.52
CA ARG A 6 -10.82 -12.09 -4.67
C ARG A 6 -10.07 -12.86 -3.58
N GLN A 7 -10.64 -13.93 -3.03
CA GLN A 7 -9.94 -14.76 -2.03
C GLN A 7 -8.81 -15.59 -2.64
N MET A 8 -8.93 -16.06 -3.88
CA MET A 8 -7.86 -16.80 -4.55
C MET A 8 -6.68 -15.91 -4.95
N CYS A 9 -6.93 -14.67 -5.38
CA CYS A 9 -5.87 -13.72 -5.75
C CYS A 9 -5.11 -13.11 -4.57
N ILE A 10 -5.59 -13.25 -3.31
CA ILE A 10 -5.09 -12.49 -2.15
C ILE A 10 -4.47 -13.40 -1.08
N ARG A 11 -4.72 -14.70 -1.07
CA ARG A 11 -4.15 -15.60 -0.07
C ARG A 11 -2.84 -16.23 -0.50
N ASP A 12 -1.83 -15.41 -0.46
CA ASP A 12 -0.46 -15.86 -0.28
C ASP A 12 -0.31 -16.37 1.18
N ARG A 13 -0.13 -17.65 1.35
CA ARG A 13 0.00 -18.29 2.70
C ARG A 13 1.20 -17.77 3.50
N GLY A 14 2.09 -17.00 2.87
CA GLY A 14 3.26 -16.42 3.51
C GLY A 14 3.11 -14.96 3.93
N ARG A 15 1.98 -14.29 3.61
CA ARG A 15 1.73 -12.90 3.95
C ARG A 15 0.75 -12.78 5.10
N ARG A 16 1.12 -12.03 6.12
CA ARG A 16 0.22 -11.66 7.22
C ARG A 16 -0.13 -10.20 7.09
N GLU A 17 -1.42 -9.90 7.09
CA GLU A 17 -1.95 -8.53 7.06
C GLU A 17 -2.50 -8.17 8.43
N GLU A 18 -2.04 -7.05 8.98
CA GLU A 18 -2.49 -6.48 10.24
C GLU A 18 -3.07 -5.09 9.96
N LEU A 19 -4.37 -4.92 10.21
CA LEU A 19 -5.07 -3.68 9.94
C LEU A 19 -4.74 -2.60 10.97
N LEU A 20 -4.44 -1.41 10.46
CA LEU A 20 -4.30 -0.18 11.23
C LEU A 20 -5.55 0.71 11.11
N ASN A 21 -6.70 0.13 10.75
CA ASN A 21 -7.99 0.82 10.70
C ASN A 21 -8.47 1.22 12.09
N GLY A 22 -9.41 2.16 12.16
CA GLY A 22 -10.02 2.60 13.42
C GLY A 22 -9.70 4.06 13.73
N GLY A 23 -9.55 4.40 15.02
CA GLY A 23 -9.32 5.78 15.46
C GLY A 23 -7.93 6.30 15.07
N TRP A 24 -7.92 7.44 14.36
CA TRP A 24 -6.74 8.21 14.06
C TRP A 24 -6.94 9.64 14.53
N HIS A 25 -5.98 10.21 15.24
CA HIS A 25 -5.99 11.64 15.51
C HIS A 25 -5.80 12.41 14.21
N TYR A 26 -6.48 13.55 14.05
CA TYR A 26 -6.38 14.33 12.83
C TYR A 26 -6.36 15.84 13.09
N ALA A 27 -5.80 16.56 12.14
CA ALA A 27 -5.89 18.02 12.09
C ALA A 27 -6.06 18.47 10.64
N VAL A 28 -6.83 19.54 10.47
CA VAL A 28 -6.92 20.26 9.19
C VAL A 28 -5.66 21.11 9.01
N ASP A 29 -5.01 20.97 7.87
CA ASP A 29 -3.75 21.66 7.54
C ASP A 29 -3.91 22.53 6.28
N GLN A 30 -4.71 23.59 6.38
CA GLN A 30 -5.05 24.46 5.25
C GLN A 30 -3.83 25.09 4.55
N TYR A 31 -2.68 25.14 5.22
CA TYR A 31 -1.50 25.86 4.73
C TYR A 31 -0.29 24.94 4.49
N ASP A 32 -0.50 23.61 4.48
CA ASP A 32 0.57 22.62 4.35
C ASP A 32 1.71 22.79 5.38
N THR A 33 1.33 23.17 6.59
CA THR A 33 2.26 23.48 7.69
C THR A 33 2.92 22.22 8.24
N CYS A 34 2.26 21.07 8.17
CA CYS A 34 2.81 19.80 8.61
C CYS A 34 4.18 19.52 7.98
N LEU A 35 4.30 19.74 6.67
CA LEU A 35 5.54 19.50 5.93
C LEU A 35 6.59 20.58 6.26
N ARG A 36 6.20 21.86 6.28
CA ARG A 36 7.10 23.01 6.49
C ARG A 36 7.61 23.09 7.93
N GLN A 37 6.72 22.91 8.91
CA GLN A 37 7.04 22.97 10.34
C GLN A 37 7.36 21.61 10.94
N LYS A 38 7.36 20.56 10.10
CA LYS A 38 7.78 19.21 10.49
C LYS A 38 6.97 18.63 11.67
N TRP A 39 5.63 18.77 11.65
CA TRP A 39 4.73 18.23 12.69
C TRP A 39 4.92 16.73 12.94
N TYR A 40 5.38 16.00 11.92
CA TYR A 40 5.70 14.59 12.00
C TYR A 40 6.87 14.25 12.92
N LYS A 41 7.67 15.27 13.34
CA LYS A 41 8.74 15.13 14.34
C LYS A 41 8.18 15.53 15.69
N GLU A 42 8.25 14.64 16.67
CA GLU A 42 7.87 14.98 18.06
C GLU A 42 8.85 15.97 18.69
N ARG A 43 10.09 15.96 18.21
CA ARG A 43 11.16 16.85 18.66
C ARG A 43 12.09 17.20 17.51
N TYR A 44 12.67 18.37 17.51
CA TYR A 44 13.72 18.76 16.59
C TYR A 44 14.90 19.38 17.33
N ARG A 45 16.07 19.40 16.70
CA ARG A 45 17.21 20.17 17.17
C ARG A 45 17.13 21.58 16.59
N ASP A 46 17.14 22.57 17.46
CA ASP A 46 17.25 23.96 17.04
C ASP A 46 18.67 24.30 16.53
N GLU A 47 18.84 25.54 16.04
CA GLU A 47 20.13 26.02 15.53
C GLU A 47 21.23 26.07 16.60
N LYS A 48 20.87 26.12 17.89
CA LYS A 48 21.77 26.10 19.04
C LYS A 48 22.09 24.69 19.52
N GLY A 49 21.50 23.66 18.87
CA GLY A 49 21.70 22.25 19.19
C GLY A 49 20.86 21.72 20.35
N PHE A 50 19.93 22.51 20.91
CA PHE A 50 19.00 22.06 21.95
C PHE A 50 17.85 21.23 21.29
N THR A 51 17.44 20.18 22.00
CA THR A 51 16.28 19.40 21.59
C THR A 51 15.03 20.06 22.16
N VAL A 52 14.21 20.63 21.28
CA VAL A 52 12.95 21.29 21.62
C VAL A 52 11.77 20.44 21.19
N PRO A 53 10.68 20.39 21.97
CA PRO A 53 9.45 19.78 21.52
C PRO A 53 8.84 20.61 20.38
N ILE A 54 8.09 19.95 19.53
CA ILE A 54 7.22 20.64 18.58
C ILE A 54 5.99 21.08 19.36
N ASP A 55 5.49 22.31 19.10
CA ASP A 55 4.34 22.89 19.82
C ASP A 55 2.99 22.20 19.54
N TYR A 56 3.02 21.05 18.86
CA TYR A 56 1.85 20.29 18.52
C TYR A 56 1.84 18.93 19.21
N SER A 57 0.88 18.72 20.12
CA SER A 57 0.59 17.40 20.68
C SER A 57 -0.44 16.70 19.85
N PHE A 58 -0.05 15.71 19.09
CA PHE A 58 -0.99 14.88 18.34
C PHE A 58 -2.04 14.21 19.22
N ASP A 59 -1.71 13.92 20.46
CA ASP A 59 -2.57 13.17 21.37
C ASP A 59 -3.79 13.98 21.85
N GLU A 60 -3.77 15.32 21.66
CA GLU A 60 -4.87 16.23 21.94
C GLU A 60 -5.77 16.50 20.72
N TRP A 61 -5.40 16.01 19.55
CA TRP A 61 -6.19 16.21 18.34
C TRP A 61 -7.46 15.35 18.37
N PRO A 62 -8.55 15.81 17.71
CA PRO A 62 -9.76 15.00 17.58
C PRO A 62 -9.47 13.70 16.83
N VAL A 63 -10.37 12.73 16.96
CA VAL A 63 -10.24 11.39 16.40
C VAL A 63 -11.25 11.19 15.28
N MET A 64 -10.78 10.66 14.15
CA MET A 64 -11.58 10.24 13.01
C MET A 64 -11.40 8.74 12.78
N GLN A 65 -12.47 8.05 12.42
CA GLN A 65 -12.42 6.62 12.10
C GLN A 65 -11.96 6.42 10.65
N LEU A 66 -10.76 5.88 10.47
CA LEU A 66 -10.27 5.50 9.13
C LEU A 66 -10.51 3.99 8.89
N PRO A 67 -10.79 3.57 7.65
CA PRO A 67 -10.87 4.38 6.43
C PRO A 67 -12.16 5.19 6.32
N CYS A 68 -12.06 6.42 5.83
CA CYS A 68 -13.20 7.25 5.49
C CYS A 68 -12.84 8.36 4.50
N SER A 69 -13.87 8.97 3.88
CA SER A 69 -13.75 10.28 3.27
C SER A 69 -14.16 11.33 4.29
N TRP A 70 -13.30 12.33 4.58
CA TRP A 70 -13.66 13.37 5.54
C TRP A 70 -14.85 14.22 5.11
N ASN A 71 -15.11 14.31 3.80
CA ASN A 71 -16.26 15.05 3.26
C ASN A 71 -17.62 14.46 3.68
N THR A 72 -17.64 13.22 4.20
CA THR A 72 -18.85 12.53 4.62
C THR A 72 -19.01 12.42 6.15
N ILE A 73 -18.03 12.90 6.91
CA ILE A 73 -18.01 12.72 8.37
C ILE A 73 -18.68 13.89 9.09
N ASP A 74 -18.44 15.14 8.63
CA ASP A 74 -18.96 16.34 9.26
C ASP A 74 -19.34 17.35 8.16
N PRO A 75 -20.51 18.02 8.27
CA PRO A 75 -20.90 19.09 7.32
C PRO A 75 -19.84 20.16 7.12
N MET A 76 -19.03 20.44 8.15
CA MET A 76 -17.92 21.40 8.06
C MET A 76 -16.91 21.04 6.97
N TYR A 77 -16.72 19.75 6.71
CA TYR A 77 -15.75 19.24 5.73
C TYR A 77 -16.37 18.88 4.38
N LEU A 78 -17.69 19.05 4.22
CA LEU A 78 -18.42 18.61 3.02
C LEU A 78 -17.73 19.08 1.72
N LEU A 79 -17.34 20.34 1.67
CA LEU A 79 -16.70 20.95 0.50
C LEU A 79 -15.20 21.21 0.70
N TYR A 80 -14.61 20.66 1.76
CA TYR A 80 -13.20 20.88 2.03
C TYR A 80 -12.32 20.05 1.11
N GLU A 81 -11.59 20.72 0.23
CA GLU A 81 -10.57 20.17 -0.66
C GLU A 81 -9.22 20.81 -0.31
N GLY A 82 -8.51 20.22 0.61
CA GLY A 82 -7.21 20.69 1.09
C GLY A 82 -6.46 19.58 1.79
N SER A 83 -5.55 19.94 2.66
CA SER A 83 -4.72 18.98 3.38
C SER A 83 -5.28 18.64 4.76
N MET A 84 -5.28 17.37 5.12
CA MET A 84 -5.46 16.87 6.48
C MET A 84 -4.30 15.97 6.88
N VAL A 85 -3.93 16.05 8.16
CA VAL A 85 -2.89 15.22 8.75
C VAL A 85 -3.53 14.22 9.69
N PHE A 86 -3.18 12.95 9.54
CA PHE A 86 -3.64 11.85 10.37
C PHE A 86 -2.46 11.22 11.09
N THR A 87 -2.66 10.82 12.33
CA THR A 87 -1.61 10.13 13.09
C THR A 87 -2.18 9.03 13.98
N ARG A 88 -1.40 7.95 14.14
CA ARG A 88 -1.72 6.84 15.02
C ARG A 88 -0.47 6.25 15.63
N LYS A 89 -0.56 5.84 16.89
CA LYS A 89 0.44 5.01 17.56
C LYS A 89 0.09 3.52 17.37
N PHE A 90 1.10 2.68 17.24
CA PHE A 90 0.94 1.24 17.22
C PHE A 90 2.20 0.56 17.74
N SER A 91 2.02 -0.60 18.39
CA SER A 91 3.12 -1.44 18.85
C SER A 91 3.48 -2.45 17.77
N TYR A 92 4.77 -2.78 17.66
CA TYR A 92 5.26 -3.78 16.73
C TYR A 92 6.27 -4.69 17.43
N ILE A 93 6.07 -6.01 17.28
CA ILE A 93 6.98 -7.03 17.77
C ILE A 93 7.40 -7.88 16.57
N ALA A 94 8.70 -7.92 16.28
CA ALA A 94 9.26 -8.82 15.28
C ALA A 94 9.16 -10.27 15.78
N GLU A 95 8.53 -11.14 15.00
CA GLU A 95 8.42 -12.57 15.34
C GLU A 95 9.54 -13.40 14.71
N ARG A 96 10.13 -12.90 13.62
CA ARG A 96 11.19 -13.55 12.83
C ARG A 96 11.91 -12.52 11.97
N GLU A 97 12.94 -12.93 11.23
CA GLU A 97 13.45 -12.09 10.14
C GLU A 97 12.38 -11.91 9.07
N GLU A 98 11.89 -10.71 8.95
CA GLU A 98 10.80 -10.37 8.06
C GLU A 98 10.99 -9.00 7.41
N THR A 99 10.31 -8.78 6.31
CA THR A 99 10.13 -7.48 5.69
C THR A 99 8.71 -7.01 5.96
N VAL A 100 8.57 -5.77 6.39
CA VAL A 100 7.27 -5.18 6.70
C VAL A 100 7.00 -4.03 5.74
N PHE A 101 5.84 -4.10 5.08
CA PHE A 101 5.36 -3.02 4.25
C PHE A 101 4.17 -2.33 4.93
N LEU A 102 4.16 -1.00 4.88
CA LEU A 102 2.95 -0.23 5.09
C LEU A 102 2.17 -0.21 3.78
N LYS A 103 0.91 -0.61 3.83
CA LYS A 103 -0.05 -0.48 2.74
C LYS A 103 -1.05 0.61 3.08
N VAL A 104 -1.25 1.55 2.17
CA VAL A 104 -2.39 2.47 2.17
C VAL A 104 -3.21 2.14 0.94
N GLY A 105 -4.40 1.60 1.14
CA GLY A 105 -5.22 1.04 0.06
C GLY A 105 -5.74 2.09 -0.92
N ALA A 106 -6.04 3.27 -0.43
CA ALA A 106 -6.32 4.47 -1.22
C ALA A 106 -6.31 5.71 -0.34
N ALA A 107 -5.65 6.76 -0.80
CA ALA A 107 -5.67 8.09 -0.17
C ALA A 107 -5.75 9.16 -1.26
N ASN A 108 -6.79 9.97 -1.26
CA ASN A 108 -7.04 10.93 -2.31
C ASN A 108 -6.60 12.34 -1.87
N TYR A 109 -5.65 12.94 -2.54
CA TYR A 109 -4.99 12.51 -3.78
C TYR A 109 -3.50 12.26 -3.58
N LEU A 110 -2.80 13.16 -2.89
CA LEU A 110 -1.39 13.07 -2.56
C LEU A 110 -1.25 12.67 -1.09
N CYS A 111 -0.53 11.61 -0.82
CA CYS A 111 -0.30 11.11 0.53
C CYS A 111 1.19 11.05 0.83
N HIS A 112 1.66 11.86 1.78
CA HIS A 112 2.99 11.75 2.36
C HIS A 112 2.95 10.88 3.60
N VAL A 113 3.93 10.00 3.75
CA VAL A 113 4.03 9.05 4.85
C VAL A 113 5.27 9.31 5.66
N PHE A 114 5.10 9.38 6.98
CA PHE A 114 6.18 9.48 7.94
C PHE A 114 6.03 8.39 9.01
N LEU A 115 7.14 7.83 9.45
CA LEU A 115 7.18 6.86 10.55
C LEU A 115 8.29 7.23 11.52
N ASN A 116 7.93 7.37 12.80
CA ASN A 116 8.86 7.74 13.88
C ASN A 116 9.68 9.00 13.58
N GLY A 117 9.02 10.00 12.98
CA GLY A 117 9.64 11.29 12.63
C GLY A 117 10.51 11.28 11.37
N LYS A 118 10.57 10.16 10.65
CA LYS A 118 11.33 10.03 9.39
C LYS A 118 10.37 9.97 8.20
N TYR A 119 10.75 10.64 7.12
CA TYR A 119 10.03 10.55 5.85
C TYR A 119 10.22 9.17 5.22
N VAL A 120 9.13 8.50 4.89
CA VAL A 120 9.12 7.17 4.26
C VAL A 120 8.91 7.26 2.75
N GLY A 121 8.03 8.18 2.33
CA GLY A 121 7.74 8.36 0.92
C GLY A 121 6.39 9.04 0.67
N MET A 122 6.02 9.13 -0.59
CA MET A 122 4.74 9.67 -1.02
C MET A 122 4.09 8.79 -2.08
N HIS A 123 2.78 8.93 -2.21
CA HIS A 123 1.99 8.36 -3.29
C HIS A 123 1.08 9.43 -3.86
N ARG A 124 0.95 9.43 -5.19
CA ARG A 124 0.06 10.31 -5.93
C ARG A 124 -0.91 9.46 -6.73
N GLY A 125 -2.20 9.55 -6.40
CA GLY A 125 -3.24 8.76 -7.05
C GLY A 125 -4.32 8.31 -6.08
N GLY A 126 -5.53 8.88 -6.22
CA GLY A 126 -6.60 8.75 -5.24
C GLY A 126 -7.17 7.34 -5.05
N SER A 127 -7.06 6.45 -6.05
CA SER A 127 -7.76 5.16 -6.05
C SER A 127 -6.86 3.93 -6.08
N THR A 128 -5.56 4.12 -6.14
CA THR A 128 -4.58 3.04 -6.24
C THR A 128 -3.87 2.79 -4.91
N PRO A 129 -3.61 1.52 -4.55
CA PRO A 129 -2.88 1.20 -3.34
C PRO A 129 -1.40 1.56 -3.46
N ALA A 130 -0.83 2.01 -2.36
CA ALA A 130 0.58 2.30 -2.20
C ALA A 130 1.21 1.41 -1.14
N PHE A 131 2.48 1.05 -1.36
CA PHE A 131 3.25 0.19 -0.48
C PHE A 131 4.63 0.79 -0.22
N TRP A 132 5.05 0.85 1.03
CA TRP A 132 6.38 1.29 1.42
C TRP A 132 7.02 0.25 2.33
N ASN A 133 8.26 -0.14 2.03
CA ASN A 133 9.04 -0.94 2.95
C ASN A 133 9.41 -0.07 4.16
N ILE A 134 8.89 -0.43 5.32
CA ILE A 134 9.09 0.31 6.56
C ILE A 134 9.97 -0.43 7.58
N THR A 135 10.54 -1.57 7.20
CA THR A 135 11.27 -2.46 8.12
C THR A 135 12.33 -1.73 8.94
N GLU A 136 13.13 -0.88 8.29
CA GLU A 136 14.22 -0.14 8.94
C GLU A 136 13.76 1.02 9.83
N TYR A 137 12.51 1.41 9.73
CA TYR A 137 11.93 2.52 10.50
C TYR A 137 11.24 2.04 11.78
N LEU A 138 10.92 0.73 11.87
CA LEU A 138 10.14 0.16 12.96
C LEU A 138 10.90 0.13 14.28
N LYS A 139 10.14 0.33 15.34
CA LYS A 139 10.53 0.20 16.75
C LYS A 139 9.48 -0.65 17.49
N ALA A 140 9.68 -0.89 18.79
CA ALA A 140 8.64 -1.53 19.62
C ALA A 140 7.38 -0.67 19.67
N GLU A 141 7.52 0.64 19.87
CA GLU A 141 6.44 1.62 19.81
C GLU A 141 6.65 2.56 18.62
N ASN A 142 5.62 2.76 17.85
CA ASN A 142 5.68 3.50 16.59
C ASN A 142 4.60 4.57 16.54
N ARG A 143 4.94 5.69 15.89
CA ARG A 143 3.97 6.70 15.45
C ARG A 143 4.04 6.85 13.95
N ILE A 144 2.93 6.64 13.28
CA ILE A 144 2.75 6.92 11.86
C ILE A 144 2.04 8.25 11.69
N VAL A 145 2.45 9.02 10.68
CA VAL A 145 1.80 10.26 10.26
C VAL A 145 1.56 10.18 8.76
N LEU A 146 0.33 10.44 8.36
CA LEU A 146 -0.11 10.57 6.96
C LEU A 146 -0.54 12.03 6.74
N ALA A 147 0.14 12.75 5.83
CA ALA A 147 -0.32 14.04 5.38
C ALA A 147 -0.96 13.87 4.00
N VAL A 148 -2.27 14.08 3.94
CA VAL A 148 -3.09 13.80 2.75
C VAL A 148 -3.61 15.12 2.19
N ASP A 149 -3.25 15.45 0.95
CA ASP A 149 -3.72 16.61 0.21
C ASP A 149 -4.75 16.17 -0.83
N GLY A 150 -6.00 16.63 -0.65
CA GLY A 150 -7.13 16.34 -1.53
C GLY A 150 -7.41 17.45 -2.56
N THR A 151 -6.55 18.47 -2.66
CA THR A 151 -6.72 19.58 -3.60
C THR A 151 -6.71 19.09 -5.04
N ARG A 152 -7.75 19.42 -5.80
CA ARG A 152 -7.78 19.16 -7.25
C ARG A 152 -6.79 20.05 -8.00
N ARG A 153 -6.15 19.47 -9.02
CA ARG A 153 -5.17 20.16 -9.87
C ARG A 153 -5.32 19.70 -11.31
N PRO A 154 -4.96 20.54 -12.30
CA PRO A 154 -5.14 20.22 -13.73
C PRO A 154 -4.44 18.93 -14.16
N GLU A 155 -3.29 18.60 -13.55
CA GLU A 155 -2.49 17.42 -13.87
C GLU A 155 -2.94 16.12 -13.18
N GLN A 156 -4.02 16.16 -12.41
CA GLN A 156 -4.55 15.01 -11.66
C GLN A 156 -5.62 14.24 -12.45
N VAL A 157 -5.95 13.05 -11.96
CA VAL A 157 -7.06 12.24 -12.47
C VAL A 157 -8.00 11.89 -11.29
N PRO A 158 -9.22 12.40 -11.26
CA PRO A 158 -9.84 13.32 -12.21
C PRO A 158 -9.22 14.73 -12.17
N THR A 159 -9.34 15.47 -13.28
CA THR A 159 -8.91 16.87 -13.38
C THR A 159 -9.86 17.80 -12.64
N GLU A 160 -9.54 19.11 -12.58
CA GLU A 160 -10.39 20.12 -11.91
C GLU A 160 -11.81 20.20 -12.48
N ASN A 161 -11.97 20.05 -13.79
CA ASN A 161 -13.24 20.16 -14.49
C ASN A 161 -13.93 18.80 -14.64
N THR A 162 -14.35 18.21 -13.52
CA THR A 162 -15.08 16.95 -13.51
C THR A 162 -16.43 17.13 -12.79
N ASP A 163 -17.45 16.39 -13.27
CA ASP A 163 -18.80 16.45 -12.74
C ASP A 163 -19.00 15.64 -11.45
N TRP A 164 -18.02 14.85 -11.04
CA TRP A 164 -18.14 14.08 -9.81
C TRP A 164 -17.51 14.76 -8.62
N PHE A 165 -18.09 14.42 -7.47
CA PHE A 165 -17.65 14.92 -6.19
C PHE A 165 -16.24 14.40 -5.84
N ASN A 166 -15.37 15.29 -5.37
CA ASN A 166 -14.02 14.94 -4.96
C ASN A 166 -14.03 14.43 -3.51
N TYR A 167 -14.17 13.14 -3.34
CA TYR A 167 -14.07 12.51 -2.03
C TYR A 167 -12.61 12.44 -1.58
N CYS A 168 -12.24 13.30 -0.65
CA CYS A 168 -10.90 13.37 -0.08
C CYS A 168 -10.77 12.49 1.17
N GLY A 169 -9.56 12.03 1.48
CA GLY A 169 -9.30 11.22 2.68
C GLY A 169 -8.56 9.93 2.41
N VAL A 170 -8.49 9.10 3.43
CA VAL A 170 -7.99 7.73 3.35
C VAL A 170 -9.18 6.79 3.42
N TYR A 171 -9.68 6.32 2.29
CA TYR A 171 -10.96 5.63 2.20
C TYR A 171 -10.87 4.13 1.89
N ARG A 172 -9.66 3.56 1.93
CA ARG A 172 -9.43 2.11 1.95
C ARG A 172 -8.44 1.75 3.04
N ASP A 173 -8.41 0.47 3.37
CA ASP A 173 -7.65 -0.08 4.48
C ASP A 173 -6.20 0.39 4.55
N ILE A 174 -5.75 0.66 5.75
CA ILE A 174 -4.36 0.88 6.11
C ILE A 174 -3.90 -0.39 6.83
N ALA A 175 -2.79 -0.97 6.40
CA ALA A 175 -2.32 -2.22 6.97
C ALA A 175 -0.79 -2.35 6.99
N LEU A 176 -0.30 -3.15 7.92
CA LEU A 176 1.03 -3.71 7.88
C LEU A 176 0.96 -5.04 7.14
N ILE A 177 1.79 -5.19 6.10
CA ILE A 177 1.97 -6.46 5.38
C ILE A 177 3.30 -7.04 5.80
N ARG A 178 3.26 -8.16 6.52
CA ARG A 178 4.43 -8.87 7.01
C ARG A 178 4.73 -10.04 6.09
N VAL A 179 5.94 -10.09 5.56
CA VAL A 179 6.42 -11.15 4.66
C VAL A 179 7.77 -11.66 5.13
N PRO A 180 8.15 -12.93 4.84
CA PRO A 180 9.50 -13.39 5.08
C PRO A 180 10.53 -12.47 4.42
N LYS A 181 11.73 -12.37 4.97
CA LYS A 181 12.83 -11.57 4.41
C LYS A 181 13.04 -11.90 2.92
N CYS A 182 13.17 -13.17 2.60
CA CYS A 182 13.12 -13.63 1.21
C CYS A 182 11.69 -14.07 0.86
N HIS A 183 11.10 -13.38 -0.10
CA HIS A 183 9.74 -13.64 -0.58
C HIS A 183 9.63 -13.43 -2.08
N ILE A 184 8.57 -13.95 -2.68
CA ILE A 184 8.23 -13.66 -4.08
C ILE A 184 7.85 -12.19 -4.18
N LYS A 185 8.70 -11.40 -4.85
CA LYS A 185 8.48 -9.97 -5.08
C LYS A 185 7.46 -9.75 -6.20
N THR A 186 7.62 -10.47 -7.30
CA THR A 186 6.69 -10.42 -8.43
C THR A 186 6.60 -11.80 -9.09
N PHE A 187 5.43 -12.08 -9.63
CA PHE A 187 5.26 -13.19 -10.57
C PHE A 187 4.37 -12.75 -11.72
N LYS A 188 4.55 -13.36 -12.88
CA LYS A 188 3.72 -13.17 -14.05
C LYS A 188 3.47 -14.53 -14.68
N ILE A 189 2.21 -14.87 -14.91
CA ILE A 189 1.78 -16.04 -15.66
C ILE A 189 0.92 -15.52 -16.81
N ALA A 190 1.31 -15.82 -18.02
CA ALA A 190 0.63 -15.29 -19.20
C ALA A 190 0.77 -16.27 -20.39
N LEU A 191 -0.17 -16.20 -21.29
CA LEU A 191 -0.03 -16.84 -22.60
C LEU A 191 1.13 -16.19 -23.37
N VAL A 192 1.90 -17.01 -24.07
CA VAL A 192 2.90 -16.53 -25.01
C VAL A 192 2.17 -15.96 -26.23
N PRO A 193 2.53 -14.75 -26.72
CA PRO A 193 1.86 -14.11 -27.84
C PRO A 193 2.34 -14.69 -29.19
N ASP A 194 2.23 -16.00 -29.36
CA ASP A 194 2.61 -16.73 -30.58
C ASP A 194 1.42 -17.05 -31.50
N GLY A 195 0.21 -16.62 -31.10
CA GLY A 195 -1.03 -16.84 -31.84
C GLY A 195 -1.64 -18.23 -31.67
N THR A 196 -0.98 -19.17 -30.99
CA THR A 196 -1.50 -20.54 -30.79
C THR A 196 -2.34 -20.70 -29.55
N PHE A 197 -2.14 -19.82 -28.54
CA PHE A 197 -2.69 -19.93 -27.18
C PHE A 197 -2.37 -21.26 -26.47
N GLY A 198 -1.39 -22.00 -26.98
CA GLY A 198 -0.97 -23.31 -26.48
C GLY A 198 0.23 -23.26 -25.55
N HIS A 199 0.89 -22.11 -25.42
CA HIS A 199 2.08 -21.95 -24.60
C HIS A 199 1.85 -20.93 -23.50
N VAL A 200 2.28 -21.28 -22.28
CA VAL A 200 2.20 -20.43 -21.11
C VAL A 200 3.62 -20.10 -20.62
N MET A 201 3.87 -18.85 -20.34
CA MET A 201 5.09 -18.36 -19.70
C MET A 201 4.81 -18.07 -18.23
N ALA A 202 5.68 -18.55 -17.35
CA ALA A 202 5.69 -18.18 -15.95
C ALA A 202 7.03 -17.58 -15.58
N LYS A 203 7.02 -16.36 -15.04
CA LYS A 203 8.19 -15.63 -14.58
C LYS A 203 8.05 -15.29 -13.09
N VAL A 204 9.11 -15.53 -12.32
CA VAL A 204 9.14 -15.29 -10.88
C VAL A 204 10.37 -14.46 -10.53
N THR A 205 10.20 -13.49 -9.62
CA THR A 205 11.30 -12.70 -9.07
C THR A 205 11.18 -12.66 -7.55
N LEU A 206 12.29 -12.94 -6.86
CA LEU A 206 12.40 -12.85 -5.40
C LEU A 206 12.82 -11.45 -4.95
N SER A 207 12.59 -11.17 -3.67
CA SER A 207 13.09 -9.95 -3.00
C SER A 207 14.62 -9.95 -2.84
N GLU A 208 15.25 -11.12 -2.82
CA GLU A 208 16.70 -11.29 -2.66
C GLU A 208 17.33 -11.98 -3.88
N LYS A 209 18.59 -11.63 -4.15
CA LYS A 209 19.37 -12.18 -5.27
C LYS A 209 20.03 -13.50 -4.86
N ILE A 210 19.23 -14.54 -4.69
CA ILE A 210 19.69 -15.88 -4.32
C ILE A 210 19.40 -16.89 -5.43
N THR A 211 20.10 -18.03 -5.39
CA THR A 211 19.74 -19.21 -6.16
C THR A 211 18.71 -20.03 -5.39
N ALA A 212 17.56 -20.29 -5.99
CA ALA A 212 16.46 -21.01 -5.38
C ALA A 212 15.66 -21.80 -6.42
N LYS A 213 14.65 -22.53 -5.95
CA LYS A 213 13.67 -23.21 -6.80
C LYS A 213 12.28 -22.75 -6.40
N ALA A 214 11.48 -22.39 -7.40
CA ALA A 214 10.05 -22.19 -7.24
C ALA A 214 9.29 -23.31 -7.95
N GLU A 215 8.06 -23.56 -7.53
CA GLU A 215 7.15 -24.48 -8.18
C GLU A 215 5.87 -23.75 -8.56
N LEU A 216 5.46 -23.89 -9.80
CA LEU A 216 4.17 -23.45 -10.30
C LEU A 216 3.24 -24.66 -10.39
N VAL A 217 2.11 -24.61 -9.71
CA VAL A 217 1.06 -25.62 -9.79
C VAL A 217 -0.24 -24.96 -10.24
N ILE A 218 -0.85 -25.49 -11.31
CA ILE A 218 -2.18 -25.14 -11.77
C ILE A 218 -2.98 -26.44 -11.81
N GLU A 219 -3.65 -26.75 -10.71
CA GLU A 219 -4.35 -28.03 -10.50
C GLU A 219 -5.39 -28.32 -11.60
N GLU A 220 -6.16 -27.31 -11.97
CA GLU A 220 -7.22 -27.44 -12.99
C GLU A 220 -6.69 -27.76 -14.39
N LEU A 221 -5.43 -27.49 -14.68
CA LEU A 221 -4.76 -27.84 -15.92
C LEU A 221 -3.84 -29.06 -15.80
N GLY A 222 -3.73 -29.65 -14.63
CA GLY A 222 -2.79 -30.73 -14.36
C GLY A 222 -1.33 -30.32 -14.55
N VAL A 223 -1.03 -29.03 -14.36
CA VAL A 223 0.31 -28.47 -14.55
C VAL A 223 1.07 -28.41 -13.24
N SER A 224 2.27 -28.98 -13.21
CA SER A 224 3.30 -28.73 -12.20
C SER A 224 4.62 -28.46 -12.92
N ARG A 225 5.27 -27.33 -12.64
CA ARG A 225 6.53 -26.90 -13.27
C ARG A 225 7.48 -26.33 -12.23
N LYS A 226 8.70 -26.85 -12.21
CA LYS A 226 9.80 -26.32 -11.40
C LYS A 226 10.47 -25.20 -12.17
N ILE A 227 10.72 -24.08 -11.51
CA ILE A 227 11.39 -22.90 -12.06
C ILE A 227 12.69 -22.74 -11.29
N GLN A 228 13.81 -22.88 -11.98
CA GLN A 228 15.12 -22.57 -11.42
C GLN A 228 15.28 -21.05 -11.38
N LEU A 229 15.61 -20.53 -10.18
CA LEU A 229 15.85 -19.10 -9.97
C LEU A 229 17.35 -18.88 -9.79
N GLU A 230 17.93 -18.05 -10.64
CA GLU A 230 19.30 -17.59 -10.56
C GLU A 230 19.32 -16.11 -10.30
N ASN A 231 20.14 -15.68 -9.34
CA ASN A 231 20.20 -14.28 -8.94
C ASN A 231 18.80 -13.69 -8.59
N GLY A 232 17.94 -14.51 -8.00
CA GLY A 232 16.59 -14.14 -7.58
C GLY A 232 15.54 -14.06 -8.69
N ALA A 233 15.81 -14.53 -9.91
CA ALA A 233 14.84 -14.51 -11.00
C ALA A 233 14.88 -15.80 -11.83
N GLY A 234 13.74 -16.18 -12.38
CA GLY A 234 13.63 -17.34 -13.27
C GLY A 234 12.36 -17.30 -14.10
N GLU A 235 12.40 -18.04 -15.19
CA GLU A 235 11.31 -18.12 -16.15
C GLU A 235 11.22 -19.52 -16.71
N VAL A 236 10.00 -19.96 -17.01
CA VAL A 236 9.73 -21.21 -17.72
C VAL A 236 8.61 -21.00 -18.73
N VAL A 237 8.76 -21.61 -19.90
CA VAL A 237 7.68 -21.71 -20.90
C VAL A 237 7.29 -23.19 -21.00
N PHE A 238 6.01 -23.46 -21.06
CA PHE A 238 5.46 -24.81 -21.13
C PHE A 238 4.16 -24.88 -21.90
N ASP A 239 3.87 -26.06 -22.43
CA ASP A 239 2.63 -26.32 -23.12
C ASP A 239 1.48 -26.45 -22.12
N ALA A 240 0.39 -25.77 -22.40
CA ALA A 240 -0.88 -25.90 -21.71
C ALA A 240 -2.02 -25.47 -22.65
N LYS A 241 -3.22 -25.99 -22.37
CA LYS A 241 -4.43 -25.63 -23.14
C LYS A 241 -5.46 -25.04 -22.18
N PRO A 242 -5.23 -23.80 -21.70
CA PRO A 242 -6.21 -23.14 -20.87
C PRO A 242 -7.47 -22.81 -21.67
N GLU A 243 -8.60 -22.89 -21.02
CA GLU A 243 -9.83 -22.31 -21.54
C GLU A 243 -9.71 -20.80 -21.47
N LEU A 244 -9.89 -20.13 -22.61
CA LEU A 244 -9.72 -18.67 -22.68
C LEU A 244 -10.91 -17.99 -22.01
N TRP A 245 -10.61 -16.88 -21.35
CA TRP A 245 -11.61 -16.04 -20.75
C TRP A 245 -12.46 -15.34 -21.83
N THR A 246 -13.78 -15.41 -21.69
CA THR A 246 -14.74 -14.58 -22.46
C THR A 246 -15.76 -13.98 -21.49
N PRO A 247 -16.49 -12.92 -21.88
CA PRO A 247 -17.56 -12.36 -21.05
C PRO A 247 -18.66 -13.39 -20.72
N GLU A 248 -18.96 -14.30 -21.63
CA GLU A 248 -19.96 -15.37 -21.48
C GLU A 248 -19.43 -16.51 -20.61
N LYS A 249 -18.13 -16.73 -20.65
CA LYS A 249 -17.44 -17.78 -19.90
C LYS A 249 -16.16 -17.26 -19.23
N PRO A 250 -16.31 -16.54 -18.12
CA PRO A 250 -15.19 -15.86 -17.43
C PRO A 250 -14.34 -16.85 -16.63
N LYS A 251 -13.59 -17.71 -17.32
CA LYS A 251 -12.71 -18.70 -16.71
C LYS A 251 -11.41 -18.05 -16.22
N LEU A 252 -11.05 -18.31 -14.95
CA LEU A 252 -9.77 -17.95 -14.33
C LEU A 252 -9.11 -19.19 -13.73
N TYR A 253 -7.78 -19.17 -13.65
CA TYR A 253 -6.95 -20.22 -13.06
C TYR A 253 -6.17 -19.69 -11.86
#